data_005a8350558370eae35b3f406bfcc8d4
#
_entry.id   005a8350558370eae35b3f406bfcc8d4
#
_cell.length_a   1.000
_cell.length_b   1.000
_cell.length_c   1.000
_cell.angle_alpha   90.00
_cell.angle_beta   90.00
_cell.angle_gamma   90.00
#
_symmetry.space_group_name_H-M   'P 1'
#
loop_
_entity.id
_entity.type
_entity.pdbx_description
1 polymer ?
#
loop_
_entity_poly.entity_id
_entity_poly.type
_entity_poly.pdbx_seq_one_letter_code
_entity_poly.pdbx_strand_id
1 'polypeptide(L)'
;SKYIYTARNGVHIIDLEKTVVEIEKAYAFVRDQVKMGKNILFVGTKKQAQDAIKEEAERCSMYYINQRWLGGTLTNFKTIRTRIERLNKLNQMEALGEFELLPKKEVSLLLKERDILEKNLGGIKYMRQLPDLLFVVDVDKEHLAVDEANKLGIPVVALVDTKCNPDNITCVIPGNDDAIRAVKLIASTIANAVIEAKEGVEFSVSDEEEVEAVAEEVDAPAEEPAETPAE
;
A
#
# COMPACT_ATOMS: atom_id res chain seq x y z
N SER A 1 13.17 19.96 2.82
CA SER A 1 14.63 19.94 2.54
C SER A 1 15.40 18.85 3.30
N LYS A 2 14.85 18.25 4.36
CA LYS A 2 15.56 17.26 5.22
C LYS A 2 16.05 16.02 4.45
N TYR A 3 15.29 15.56 3.44
CA TYR A 3 15.53 14.34 2.67
C TYR A 3 15.94 14.59 1.21
N ILE A 4 16.17 15.85 0.85
CA ILE A 4 16.60 16.23 -0.50
C ILE A 4 18.13 16.32 -0.51
N TYR A 5 18.77 15.60 -1.44
CA TYR A 5 20.21 15.65 -1.68
C TYR A 5 20.59 16.91 -2.46
N THR A 6 19.90 17.17 -3.59
CA THR A 6 20.14 18.33 -4.43
C THR A 6 18.91 18.66 -5.28
N ALA A 7 18.93 19.82 -5.93
CA ALA A 7 17.96 20.20 -6.96
C ALA A 7 18.70 20.43 -8.28
N ARG A 8 18.27 19.77 -9.35
CA ARG A 8 18.83 19.94 -10.69
C ARG A 8 17.71 20.25 -11.68
N ASN A 9 17.83 21.35 -12.41
CA ASN A 9 16.82 21.79 -13.38
C ASN A 9 15.38 21.86 -12.82
N GLY A 10 15.23 22.29 -11.56
CA GLY A 10 13.92 22.37 -10.91
C GLY A 10 13.39 21.05 -10.36
N VAL A 11 14.09 19.93 -10.57
CA VAL A 11 13.74 18.62 -10.03
C VAL A 11 14.53 18.35 -8.76
N HIS A 12 13.85 17.97 -7.68
CA HIS A 12 14.49 17.57 -6.43
C HIS A 12 14.91 16.10 -6.49
N ILE A 13 16.14 15.82 -6.10
CA ILE A 13 16.70 14.48 -6.02
C ILE A 13 16.70 14.06 -4.55
N ILE A 14 16.06 12.92 -4.27
CA ILE A 14 15.98 12.34 -2.92
C ILE A 14 17.33 11.75 -2.56
N ASP A 15 17.70 11.89 -1.29
CA ASP A 15 18.89 11.30 -0.71
C ASP A 15 18.65 9.82 -0.38
N LEU A 16 19.13 8.92 -1.22
CA LEU A 16 18.90 7.49 -1.09
C LEU A 16 19.58 6.87 0.13
N GLU A 17 20.70 7.43 0.59
CA GLU A 17 21.34 6.95 1.82
C GLU A 17 20.41 7.15 3.02
N LYS A 18 19.75 8.31 3.08
CA LYS A 18 18.72 8.55 4.10
C LYS A 18 17.50 7.66 3.92
N THR A 19 17.13 7.38 2.67
CA THR A 19 16.00 6.47 2.40
C THR A 19 16.25 5.09 3.00
N VAL A 20 17.45 4.51 2.82
CA VAL A 20 17.80 3.21 3.39
C VAL A 20 17.68 3.22 4.92
N VAL A 21 18.27 4.22 5.57
CA VAL A 21 18.19 4.35 7.04
C VAL A 21 16.75 4.47 7.55
N GLU A 22 15.93 5.25 6.86
CA GLU A 22 14.52 5.43 7.27
C GLU A 22 13.65 4.20 6.94
N ILE A 23 13.97 3.43 5.89
CA ILE A 23 13.33 2.14 5.62
C ILE A 23 13.64 1.15 6.74
N GLU A 24 14.89 1.02 7.18
CA GLU A 24 15.26 0.14 8.26
C GLU A 24 14.55 0.47 9.57
N LYS A 25 14.44 1.76 9.90
CA LYS A 25 13.68 2.23 11.07
C LYS A 25 12.18 1.90 10.95
N ALA A 26 11.60 2.14 9.77
CA ALA A 26 10.19 1.83 9.52
C ALA A 26 9.93 0.33 9.60
N TYR A 27 10.84 -0.49 9.05
CA TYR A 27 10.80 -1.94 9.12
C TYR A 27 10.79 -2.44 10.56
N ALA A 28 11.77 -2.00 11.36
CA ALA A 28 11.87 -2.38 12.77
C ALA A 28 10.63 -1.93 13.55
N PHE A 29 10.17 -0.70 13.33
CA PHE A 29 8.97 -0.17 13.97
C PHE A 29 7.72 -1.01 13.65
N VAL A 30 7.47 -1.31 12.37
CA VAL A 30 6.33 -2.11 11.91
C VAL A 30 6.39 -3.52 12.50
N ARG A 31 7.56 -4.18 12.41
CA ARG A 31 7.78 -5.51 12.97
C ARG A 31 7.44 -5.55 14.46
N ASP A 32 7.93 -4.60 15.23
CA ASP A 32 7.72 -4.55 16.69
C ASP A 32 6.26 -4.28 17.04
N GLN A 33 5.54 -3.44 16.27
CA GLN A 33 4.10 -3.23 16.44
C GLN A 33 3.31 -4.52 16.17
N VAL A 34 3.65 -5.26 15.10
CA VAL A 34 2.95 -6.51 14.75
C VAL A 34 3.29 -7.63 15.74
N LYS A 35 4.51 -7.70 16.28
CA LYS A 35 4.86 -8.63 17.38
C LYS A 35 3.97 -8.43 18.63
N MET A 36 3.45 -7.21 18.83
CA MET A 36 2.48 -6.89 19.89
C MET A 36 1.03 -7.27 19.52
N GLY A 37 0.80 -7.94 18.40
CA GLY A 37 -0.54 -8.33 17.92
C GLY A 37 -1.32 -7.23 17.22
N LYS A 38 -0.68 -6.14 16.82
CA LYS A 38 -1.31 -5.00 16.15
C LYS A 38 -1.54 -5.24 14.67
N ASN A 39 -2.64 -4.68 14.16
CA ASN A 39 -3.04 -4.78 12.76
C ASN A 39 -2.69 -3.52 11.98
N ILE A 40 -2.30 -3.71 10.72
CA ILE A 40 -1.95 -2.64 9.80
C ILE A 40 -3.01 -2.48 8.73
N LEU A 41 -3.30 -1.23 8.37
CA LEU A 41 -4.09 -0.88 7.20
C LEU A 41 -3.17 -0.25 6.15
N PHE A 42 -3.06 -0.91 4.99
CA PHE A 42 -2.33 -0.42 3.83
C PHE A 42 -3.23 0.52 3.02
N VAL A 43 -2.76 1.72 2.72
CA VAL A 43 -3.52 2.75 2.00
C VAL A 43 -2.74 3.29 0.82
N GLY A 44 -3.34 3.22 -0.36
CA GLY A 44 -2.73 3.78 -1.57
C GLY A 44 -3.70 3.72 -2.74
N THR A 45 -4.35 4.86 -3.03
CA THR A 45 -5.38 4.95 -4.07
C THR A 45 -4.82 5.45 -5.41
N LYS A 46 -3.53 5.80 -5.46
CA LYS A 46 -2.84 6.18 -6.69
C LYS A 46 -2.74 4.98 -7.63
N LYS A 47 -2.96 5.19 -8.94
CA LYS A 47 -2.93 4.09 -9.92
C LYS A 47 -1.64 3.26 -9.85
N GLN A 48 -0.51 3.90 -9.61
CA GLN A 48 0.79 3.26 -9.48
C GLN A 48 0.94 2.41 -8.21
N ALA A 49 0.09 2.64 -7.20
CA ALA A 49 0.14 1.96 -5.90
C ALA A 49 -0.95 0.90 -5.72
N GLN A 50 -2.07 0.99 -6.44
CA GLN A 50 -3.28 0.19 -6.21
C GLN A 50 -3.02 -1.31 -6.17
N ASP A 51 -2.28 -1.83 -7.16
CA ASP A 51 -2.02 -3.26 -7.28
C ASP A 51 -0.99 -3.72 -6.25
N ALA A 52 0.09 -2.96 -6.05
CA ALA A 52 1.11 -3.27 -5.06
C ALA A 52 0.54 -3.27 -3.63
N ILE A 53 -0.28 -2.30 -3.28
CA ILE A 53 -0.94 -2.21 -1.97
C ILE A 53 -1.84 -3.41 -1.72
N LYS A 54 -2.65 -3.81 -2.72
CA LYS A 54 -3.50 -4.99 -2.60
C LYS A 54 -2.68 -6.28 -2.46
N GLU A 55 -1.76 -6.51 -3.39
CA GLU A 55 -0.93 -7.72 -3.44
C GLU A 55 -0.17 -7.93 -2.13
N GLU A 56 0.51 -6.88 -1.64
CA GLU A 56 1.34 -6.98 -0.46
C GLU A 56 0.53 -7.08 0.85
N ALA A 57 -0.60 -6.38 0.94
CA ALA A 57 -1.48 -6.52 2.09
C ALA A 57 -2.12 -7.92 2.16
N GLU A 58 -2.57 -8.48 1.03
CA GLU A 58 -3.09 -9.84 0.96
C GLU A 58 -2.01 -10.87 1.30
N ARG A 59 -0.77 -10.68 0.80
CA ARG A 59 0.38 -11.55 1.08
C ARG A 59 0.70 -11.66 2.57
N CYS A 60 0.62 -10.55 3.30
CA CYS A 60 0.87 -10.54 4.75
C CYS A 60 -0.40 -10.66 5.60
N SER A 61 -1.57 -10.93 4.98
CA SER A 61 -2.88 -11.07 5.64
C SER A 61 -3.24 -9.85 6.51
N MET A 62 -3.07 -8.67 5.93
CA MET A 62 -3.45 -7.38 6.52
C MET A 62 -4.53 -6.70 5.67
N TYR A 63 -5.09 -5.62 6.19
CA TYR A 63 -6.17 -4.86 5.54
C TYR A 63 -5.63 -3.86 4.53
N TYR A 64 -6.43 -3.50 3.52
CA TYR A 64 -6.04 -2.49 2.55
C TYR A 64 -7.20 -1.65 2.03
N ILE A 65 -6.89 -0.42 1.60
CA ILE A 65 -7.75 0.46 0.81
C ILE A 65 -6.93 0.97 -0.38
N ASN A 66 -7.29 0.51 -1.59
CA ASN A 66 -6.55 0.80 -2.80
C ASN A 66 -7.36 1.52 -3.89
N GLN A 67 -8.66 1.83 -3.66
CA GLN A 67 -9.49 2.49 -4.68
C GLN A 67 -9.81 3.93 -4.29
N ARG A 68 -10.49 4.12 -3.17
CA ARG A 68 -10.88 5.44 -2.68
C ARG A 68 -10.99 5.42 -1.16
N TRP A 69 -10.33 6.38 -0.52
CA TRP A 69 -10.57 6.64 0.89
C TRP A 69 -11.94 7.33 1.04
N LEU A 70 -12.78 6.77 1.87
CA LEU A 70 -14.07 7.37 2.22
C LEU A 70 -13.89 8.21 3.49
N GLY A 71 -14.24 9.49 3.43
CA GLY A 71 -14.15 10.34 4.63
C GLY A 71 -14.93 9.72 5.78
N GLY A 72 -14.30 9.64 6.96
CA GLY A 72 -14.85 8.98 8.14
C GLY A 72 -14.55 7.48 8.23
N THR A 73 -13.66 6.96 7.39
CA THR A 73 -13.30 5.52 7.43
C THR A 73 -12.79 5.09 8.81
N LEU A 74 -12.04 5.94 9.49
CA LEU A 74 -11.58 5.70 10.86
C LEU A 74 -12.42 6.45 11.88
N THR A 75 -12.66 7.74 11.68
CA THR A 75 -13.36 8.60 12.64
C THR A 75 -14.85 8.31 12.74
N ASN A 76 -15.46 7.69 11.74
CA ASN A 76 -16.84 7.22 11.75
C ASN A 76 -16.93 5.72 11.39
N PHE A 77 -16.07 4.92 11.98
CA PHE A 77 -15.95 3.50 11.69
C PHE A 77 -17.25 2.71 11.90
N LYS A 78 -18.10 3.14 12.83
CA LYS A 78 -19.42 2.53 13.06
C LYS A 78 -20.27 2.55 11.77
N THR A 79 -20.30 3.68 11.06
CA THR A 79 -21.04 3.79 9.79
C THR A 79 -20.38 2.94 8.69
N ILE A 80 -19.04 2.88 8.65
CA ILE A 80 -18.32 2.01 7.69
C ILE A 80 -18.66 0.54 7.95
N ARG A 81 -18.71 0.11 9.19
CA ARG A 81 -19.14 -1.26 9.55
C ARG A 81 -20.54 -1.59 9.04
N THR A 82 -21.49 -0.68 9.18
CA THR A 82 -22.85 -0.89 8.61
C THR A 82 -22.81 -1.09 7.08
N ARG A 83 -21.91 -0.40 6.37
CA ARG A 83 -21.71 -0.60 4.93
C ARG A 83 -21.06 -1.94 4.62
N ILE A 84 -20.11 -2.37 5.43
CA ILE A 84 -19.48 -3.71 5.32
C ILE A 84 -20.53 -4.81 5.59
N GLU A 85 -21.36 -4.65 6.60
CA GLU A 85 -22.46 -5.58 6.89
C GLU A 85 -23.44 -5.67 5.72
N ARG A 86 -23.74 -4.54 5.07
CA ARG A 86 -24.55 -4.51 3.85
C ARG A 86 -23.91 -5.28 2.71
N LEU A 87 -22.61 -5.11 2.48
CA LEU A 87 -21.83 -5.86 1.49
C LEU A 87 -21.90 -7.36 1.76
N ASN A 88 -21.64 -7.77 3.00
CA ASN A 88 -21.68 -9.19 3.40
C ASN A 88 -23.11 -9.78 3.19
N LYS A 89 -24.15 -9.01 3.49
CA LYS A 89 -25.54 -9.42 3.23
C LYS A 89 -25.80 -9.64 1.74
N LEU A 90 -25.35 -8.73 0.88
CA LEU A 90 -25.52 -8.87 -0.58
C LEU A 90 -24.78 -10.10 -1.12
N ASN A 91 -23.57 -10.37 -0.65
CA ASN A 91 -22.81 -11.57 -1.01
C ASN A 91 -23.51 -12.85 -0.53
N GLN A 92 -24.12 -12.82 0.66
CA GLN A 92 -24.89 -13.95 1.17
C GLN A 92 -26.15 -14.21 0.37
N MET A 93 -26.90 -13.16 -0.01
CA MET A 93 -28.09 -13.27 -0.87
C MET A 93 -27.77 -13.90 -2.23
N GLU A 94 -26.62 -13.56 -2.81
CA GLU A 94 -26.16 -14.19 -4.06
C GLU A 94 -25.83 -15.66 -3.86
N ALA A 95 -25.07 -15.99 -2.79
CA ALA A 95 -24.67 -17.37 -2.48
C ALA A 95 -25.87 -18.29 -2.17
N LEU A 96 -26.95 -17.74 -1.62
CA LEU A 96 -28.19 -18.48 -1.31
C LEU A 96 -29.16 -18.53 -2.50
N GLY A 97 -28.84 -17.91 -3.66
CA GLY A 97 -29.71 -17.87 -4.83
C GLY A 97 -30.95 -16.98 -4.67
N GLU A 98 -31.00 -16.11 -3.64
CA GLU A 98 -32.14 -15.23 -3.38
C GLU A 98 -32.40 -14.25 -4.54
N PHE A 99 -31.40 -13.95 -5.35
CA PHE A 99 -31.56 -13.08 -6.53
C PHE A 99 -32.42 -13.69 -7.62
N GLU A 100 -32.57 -15.02 -7.67
CA GLU A 100 -33.42 -15.70 -8.63
C GLU A 100 -34.93 -15.43 -8.37
N LEU A 101 -35.26 -15.07 -7.13
CA LEU A 101 -36.62 -14.77 -6.69
C LEU A 101 -37.04 -13.31 -6.93
N LEU A 102 -36.11 -12.45 -7.33
CA LEU A 102 -36.30 -11.02 -7.48
C LEU A 102 -36.45 -10.61 -8.96
N PRO A 103 -37.17 -9.49 -9.25
CA PRO A 103 -37.26 -8.93 -10.60
C PRO A 103 -35.84 -8.57 -11.12
N LYS A 104 -35.58 -8.84 -12.41
CA LYS A 104 -34.27 -8.57 -13.05
C LYS A 104 -33.75 -7.15 -12.85
N LYS A 105 -34.65 -6.16 -12.82
CA LYS A 105 -34.27 -4.75 -12.60
C LYS A 105 -33.71 -4.53 -11.18
N GLU A 106 -34.35 -5.15 -10.19
CA GLU A 106 -33.90 -5.04 -8.80
C GLU A 106 -32.54 -5.75 -8.58
N VAL A 107 -32.40 -6.96 -9.11
CA VAL A 107 -31.12 -7.69 -9.09
C VAL A 107 -30.00 -6.85 -9.69
N SER A 108 -30.24 -6.19 -10.84
CA SER A 108 -29.22 -5.32 -11.46
C SER A 108 -28.80 -4.15 -10.57
N LEU A 109 -29.72 -3.59 -9.77
CA LEU A 109 -29.39 -2.51 -8.83
C LEU A 109 -28.59 -3.04 -7.62
N LEU A 110 -28.97 -4.19 -7.07
CA LEU A 110 -28.29 -4.83 -5.94
C LEU A 110 -26.86 -5.26 -6.33
N LEU A 111 -26.67 -5.82 -7.51
CA LEU A 111 -25.34 -6.18 -8.03
C LEU A 111 -24.45 -4.94 -8.23
N LYS A 112 -24.97 -3.85 -8.76
CA LYS A 112 -24.22 -2.59 -8.87
C LYS A 112 -23.85 -2.02 -7.51
N GLU A 113 -24.77 -2.05 -6.54
CA GLU A 113 -24.48 -1.64 -5.16
C GLU A 113 -23.34 -2.50 -4.57
N ARG A 114 -23.45 -3.82 -4.69
CA ARG A 114 -22.43 -4.76 -4.22
C ARG A 114 -21.05 -4.48 -4.83
N ASP A 115 -20.98 -4.32 -6.15
CA ASP A 115 -19.73 -4.10 -6.86
C ASP A 115 -19.04 -2.80 -6.43
N ILE A 116 -19.81 -1.73 -6.17
CA ILE A 116 -19.30 -0.47 -5.65
C ILE A 116 -18.78 -0.65 -4.22
N LEU A 117 -19.51 -1.38 -3.38
CA LEU A 117 -19.10 -1.64 -2.00
C LEU A 117 -17.86 -2.54 -1.95
N GLU A 118 -17.83 -3.62 -2.73
CA GLU A 118 -16.66 -4.53 -2.81
C GLU A 118 -15.43 -3.79 -3.31
N LYS A 119 -15.58 -2.95 -4.34
CA LYS A 119 -14.48 -2.14 -4.87
C LYS A 119 -13.86 -1.22 -3.82
N ASN A 120 -14.67 -0.57 -2.98
CA ASN A 120 -14.19 0.43 -2.03
C ASN A 120 -13.88 -0.14 -0.64
N LEU A 121 -14.56 -1.19 -0.21
CA LEU A 121 -14.49 -1.73 1.15
C LEU A 121 -14.02 -3.18 1.21
N GLY A 122 -13.82 -3.83 0.06
CA GLY A 122 -13.44 -5.25 -0.01
C GLY A 122 -12.18 -5.57 0.80
N GLY A 123 -11.17 -4.70 0.77
CA GLY A 123 -9.93 -4.88 1.51
C GLY A 123 -10.05 -4.73 3.03
N ILE A 124 -11.16 -4.18 3.52
CA ILE A 124 -11.43 -4.01 4.96
C ILE A 124 -12.66 -4.79 5.44
N LYS A 125 -13.22 -5.67 4.61
CA LYS A 125 -14.48 -6.39 4.93
C LYS A 125 -14.38 -7.28 6.18
N TYR A 126 -13.20 -7.72 6.55
CA TYR A 126 -12.95 -8.52 7.75
C TYR A 126 -12.44 -7.70 8.93
N MET A 127 -12.27 -6.39 8.78
CA MET A 127 -11.79 -5.50 9.84
C MET A 127 -12.89 -5.26 10.87
N ARG A 128 -12.72 -5.84 12.07
CA ARG A 128 -13.71 -5.77 13.17
C ARG A 128 -13.51 -4.56 14.07
N GLN A 129 -12.30 -4.05 14.14
CA GLN A 129 -11.88 -2.91 14.97
C GLN A 129 -10.97 -1.99 14.15
N LEU A 130 -10.72 -0.80 14.67
CA LEU A 130 -9.80 0.14 14.06
C LEU A 130 -8.40 -0.48 13.90
N PRO A 131 -7.66 -0.13 12.84
CA PRO A 131 -6.28 -0.55 12.71
C PRO A 131 -5.41 0.18 13.74
N ASP A 132 -4.32 -0.45 14.13
CA ASP A 132 -3.37 0.11 15.11
C ASP A 132 -2.25 0.91 14.44
N LEU A 133 -2.09 0.77 13.12
CA LEU A 133 -1.06 1.39 12.31
C LEU A 133 -1.56 1.58 10.87
N LEU A 134 -1.22 2.70 10.24
CA LEU A 134 -1.39 2.93 8.81
C LEU A 134 -0.06 2.87 8.08
N PHE A 135 -0.05 2.20 6.93
CA PHE A 135 0.99 2.38 5.91
C PHE A 135 0.39 3.11 4.71
N VAL A 136 0.94 4.27 4.37
CA VAL A 136 0.34 5.18 3.37
C VAL A 136 1.31 5.45 2.22
N VAL A 137 0.82 5.37 1.00
CA VAL A 137 1.55 5.77 -0.23
C VAL A 137 0.92 7.03 -0.80
N ASP A 138 1.70 8.07 -0.99
CA ASP A 138 1.29 9.42 -1.43
C ASP A 138 0.42 10.16 -0.40
N VAL A 139 1.11 10.80 0.56
CA VAL A 139 0.49 11.53 1.69
C VAL A 139 -0.40 12.69 1.22
N ASP A 140 -0.04 13.37 0.13
CA ASP A 140 -0.84 14.48 -0.40
C ASP A 140 -2.22 14.00 -0.87
N LYS A 141 -2.24 12.86 -1.56
CA LYS A 141 -3.48 12.28 -2.04
C LYS A 141 -4.31 11.69 -0.91
N GLU A 142 -3.65 11.06 0.04
CA GLU A 142 -4.28 10.35 1.17
C GLU A 142 -4.34 11.22 2.44
N HIS A 143 -4.30 12.56 2.30
CA HIS A 143 -4.31 13.49 3.46
C HIS A 143 -5.48 13.23 4.42
N LEU A 144 -6.67 12.86 3.91
CA LEU A 144 -7.81 12.52 4.77
C LEU A 144 -7.53 11.31 5.66
N ALA A 145 -6.84 10.29 5.14
CA ALA A 145 -6.47 9.11 5.92
C ALA A 145 -5.49 9.47 7.04
N VAL A 146 -4.49 10.28 6.70
CA VAL A 146 -3.47 10.77 7.65
C VAL A 146 -4.11 11.64 8.74
N ASP A 147 -4.99 12.58 8.36
CA ASP A 147 -5.70 13.45 9.29
C ASP A 147 -6.59 12.66 10.26
N GLU A 148 -7.32 11.65 9.76
CA GLU A 148 -8.16 10.80 10.59
C GLU A 148 -7.32 9.93 11.53
N ALA A 149 -6.20 9.37 11.05
CA ALA A 149 -5.28 8.60 11.89
C ALA A 149 -4.71 9.45 13.03
N ASN A 150 -4.23 10.65 12.70
CA ASN A 150 -3.68 11.58 13.69
C ASN A 150 -4.72 12.00 14.74
N LYS A 151 -5.98 12.24 14.35
CA LYS A 151 -7.08 12.53 15.29
C LYS A 151 -7.33 11.41 16.30
N LEU A 152 -7.08 10.17 15.89
CA LEU A 152 -7.29 8.97 16.71
C LEU A 152 -6.01 8.50 17.40
N GLY A 153 -4.87 9.18 17.17
CA GLY A 153 -3.58 8.77 17.73
C GLY A 153 -3.03 7.48 17.11
N ILE A 154 -3.47 7.13 15.90
CA ILE A 154 -2.97 5.97 15.16
C ILE A 154 -1.68 6.37 14.45
N PRO A 155 -0.54 5.70 14.71
CA PRO A 155 0.72 6.00 14.05
C PRO A 155 0.64 5.75 12.54
N VAL A 156 1.37 6.58 11.77
CA VAL A 156 1.42 6.51 10.31
C VAL A 156 2.86 6.29 9.87
N VAL A 157 3.07 5.25 9.09
CA VAL A 157 4.27 5.02 8.28
C VAL A 157 3.94 5.40 6.85
N ALA A 158 4.72 6.24 6.20
CA ALA A 158 4.37 6.69 4.85
C ALA A 158 5.57 6.79 3.91
N LEU A 159 5.34 6.39 2.66
CA LEU A 159 6.20 6.76 1.53
C LEU A 159 5.91 8.20 1.14
N VAL A 160 6.92 9.05 1.27
CA VAL A 160 6.81 10.51 1.15
C VAL A 160 7.71 11.02 0.04
N ASP A 161 7.12 11.62 -0.98
CA ASP A 161 7.85 12.28 -2.07
C ASP A 161 8.23 13.72 -1.70
N THR A 162 9.04 14.34 -2.52
CA THR A 162 9.59 15.70 -2.35
C THR A 162 8.53 16.80 -2.25
N LYS A 163 7.34 16.56 -2.76
CA LYS A 163 6.18 17.49 -2.76
C LYS A 163 5.39 17.48 -1.44
N CYS A 164 5.53 16.42 -0.63
CA CYS A 164 4.69 16.22 0.55
C CYS A 164 5.29 16.82 1.82
N ASN A 165 4.43 17.22 2.78
CA ASN A 165 4.85 17.63 4.12
C ASN A 165 4.93 16.42 5.06
N PRO A 166 6.10 16.11 5.68
CA PRO A 166 6.27 14.96 6.56
C PRO A 166 5.86 15.19 8.02
N ASP A 167 5.41 16.41 8.41
CA ASP A 167 5.31 16.79 9.82
C ASP A 167 4.32 15.96 10.66
N ASN A 168 3.32 15.35 10.02
CA ASN A 168 2.28 14.55 10.69
C ASN A 168 2.47 13.04 10.52
N ILE A 169 3.68 12.60 10.16
CA ILE A 169 4.00 11.20 9.87
C ILE A 169 4.92 10.66 10.96
N THR A 170 4.59 9.51 11.52
CA THR A 170 5.38 8.87 12.60
C THR A 170 6.71 8.34 12.07
N CYS A 171 6.68 7.60 10.94
CA CYS A 171 7.86 7.10 10.26
C CYS A 171 7.81 7.50 8.79
N VAL A 172 8.72 8.39 8.38
CA VAL A 172 8.82 8.89 7.01
C VAL A 172 9.79 8.02 6.23
N ILE A 173 9.35 7.47 5.12
CA ILE A 173 10.20 6.79 4.14
C ILE A 173 10.33 7.72 2.93
N PRO A 174 11.46 8.42 2.74
CA PRO A 174 11.62 9.29 1.58
C PRO A 174 11.76 8.45 0.32
N GLY A 175 10.92 8.72 -0.69
CA GLY A 175 10.99 7.97 -1.93
C GLY A 175 10.01 8.47 -2.99
N ASN A 176 10.16 7.98 -4.21
CA ASN A 176 9.31 8.35 -5.33
C ASN A 176 8.00 7.54 -5.29
N ASP A 177 6.89 8.23 -5.12
CA ASP A 177 5.55 7.66 -5.07
C ASP A 177 4.88 7.48 -6.45
N ASP A 178 5.54 7.93 -7.53
CA ASP A 178 5.06 7.81 -8.91
C ASP A 178 5.63 6.58 -9.63
N ALA A 179 6.74 6.03 -9.16
CA ALA A 179 7.39 4.87 -9.74
C ALA A 179 6.79 3.56 -9.19
N ILE A 180 6.12 2.78 -10.05
CA ILE A 180 5.48 1.51 -9.66
C ILE A 180 6.48 0.56 -8.96
N ARG A 181 7.72 0.45 -9.48
CA ARG A 181 8.76 -0.40 -8.89
C ARG A 181 9.17 0.06 -7.50
N ALA A 182 9.34 1.38 -7.29
CA ALA A 182 9.70 1.92 -5.98
C ALA A 182 8.56 1.70 -4.95
N VAL A 183 7.31 1.95 -5.35
CA VAL A 183 6.14 1.69 -4.50
C VAL A 183 6.05 0.20 -4.14
N LYS A 184 6.23 -0.71 -5.12
CA LYS A 184 6.18 -2.15 -4.89
C LYS A 184 7.29 -2.60 -3.94
N LEU A 185 8.52 -2.12 -4.12
CA LEU A 185 9.66 -2.43 -3.25
C LEU A 185 9.38 -2.01 -1.80
N ILE A 186 8.94 -0.79 -1.57
CA ILE A 186 8.66 -0.28 -0.22
C ILE A 186 7.47 -1.03 0.40
N ALA A 187 6.38 -1.23 -0.33
CA ALA A 187 5.23 -1.99 0.16
C ALA A 187 5.61 -3.43 0.52
N SER A 188 6.43 -4.08 -0.32
CA SER A 188 6.95 -5.43 -0.07
C SER A 188 7.84 -5.48 1.17
N THR A 189 8.70 -4.49 1.37
CA THR A 189 9.55 -4.38 2.57
C THR A 189 8.70 -4.28 3.84
N ILE A 190 7.65 -3.45 3.84
CA ILE A 190 6.73 -3.35 4.98
C ILE A 190 5.95 -4.66 5.19
N ALA A 191 5.50 -5.31 4.12
CA ALA A 191 4.83 -6.62 4.22
C ALA A 191 5.76 -7.72 4.75
N ASN A 192 7.05 -7.70 4.39
CA ASN A 192 8.06 -8.62 4.94
C ASN A 192 8.24 -8.43 6.45
N ALA A 193 8.26 -7.18 6.93
CA ALA A 193 8.31 -6.89 8.37
C ALA A 193 7.11 -7.49 9.12
N VAL A 194 5.92 -7.48 8.49
CA VAL A 194 4.71 -8.11 9.05
C VAL A 194 4.83 -9.63 9.09
N ILE A 195 5.30 -10.24 8.00
CA ILE A 195 5.47 -11.70 7.89
C ILE A 195 6.50 -12.18 8.89
N GLU A 196 7.68 -11.53 8.96
CA GLU A 196 8.72 -11.83 9.95
C GLU A 196 8.18 -11.81 11.38
N ALA A 197 7.38 -10.76 11.70
CA ALA A 197 6.80 -10.63 13.03
C ALA A 197 5.81 -11.74 13.36
N LYS A 198 5.05 -12.23 12.36
CA LYS A 198 4.07 -13.31 12.53
C LYS A 198 4.71 -14.69 12.61
N GLU A 199 5.72 -14.94 11.81
CA GLU A 199 6.37 -16.26 11.70
C GLU A 199 7.51 -16.45 12.67
N GLY A 200 8.01 -15.37 13.31
CA GLY A 200 9.16 -15.40 14.20
C GLY A 200 10.48 -15.69 13.49
N VAL A 201 10.49 -15.58 12.16
CA VAL A 201 11.66 -15.81 11.31
C VAL A 201 12.37 -14.47 11.07
N GLU A 202 13.64 -14.38 11.47
CA GLU A 202 14.49 -13.27 11.05
C GLU A 202 14.80 -13.41 9.56
N PHE A 203 14.14 -12.64 8.71
CA PHE A 203 14.61 -12.46 7.34
C PHE A 203 15.94 -11.71 7.41
N SER A 204 17.05 -12.43 7.18
CA SER A 204 18.32 -11.77 6.90
C SER A 204 18.15 -10.94 5.63
N VAL A 205 18.50 -9.68 5.69
CA VAL A 205 18.52 -8.73 4.54
C VAL A 205 19.69 -9.13 3.62
N SER A 206 19.68 -10.34 3.10
CA SER A 206 20.72 -10.88 2.22
C SER A 206 20.13 -11.37 0.89
N ASP A 207 19.28 -10.56 0.27
CA ASP A 207 19.03 -10.66 -1.16
C ASP A 207 19.78 -9.53 -1.89
N GLU A 208 21.06 -9.32 -1.51
CA GLU A 208 22.00 -8.56 -2.33
C GLU A 208 22.20 -9.21 -3.71
N GLU A 209 21.97 -10.53 -3.84
CA GLU A 209 22.15 -11.28 -5.09
C GLU A 209 21.09 -10.96 -6.16
N GLU A 210 19.84 -10.62 -5.82
CA GLU A 210 18.83 -10.21 -6.83
C GLU A 210 19.03 -8.76 -7.31
N VAL A 211 19.67 -7.92 -6.52
CA VAL A 211 19.95 -6.53 -6.91
C VAL A 211 21.16 -6.47 -7.85
N GLU A 212 22.17 -7.34 -7.67
CA GLU A 212 23.32 -7.47 -8.57
C GLU A 212 22.94 -8.08 -9.93
N ALA A 213 22.07 -9.10 -9.96
CA ALA A 213 21.61 -9.71 -11.20
C ALA A 213 20.83 -8.73 -12.12
N VAL A 214 20.11 -7.77 -11.53
CA VAL A 214 19.40 -6.72 -12.31
C VAL A 214 20.34 -5.59 -12.73
N ALA A 215 21.46 -5.40 -12.04
CA ALA A 215 22.47 -4.40 -12.41
C ALA A 215 23.38 -4.90 -13.56
N GLU A 216 23.70 -6.20 -13.59
CA GLU A 216 24.51 -6.78 -14.69
C GLU A 216 23.76 -6.88 -16.03
N GLU A 217 22.41 -7.02 -16.04
CA GLU A 217 21.65 -7.00 -17.29
C GLU A 217 21.56 -5.62 -17.96
N VAL A 218 21.87 -4.55 -17.26
CA VAL A 218 21.81 -3.17 -17.80
C VAL A 218 23.12 -2.72 -18.44
N ASP A 219 24.23 -3.41 -18.17
CA ASP A 219 25.58 -3.02 -18.60
C ASP A 219 26.21 -3.96 -19.68
N ALA A 220 25.40 -4.79 -20.33
CA ALA A 220 25.85 -5.56 -21.49
C ALA A 220 25.93 -4.65 -22.72
N PRO A 221 27.11 -4.42 -23.31
CA PRO A 221 27.23 -3.61 -24.54
C PRO A 221 26.52 -4.31 -25.71
N ALA A 222 25.69 -3.55 -26.41
CA ALA A 222 25.04 -4.00 -27.65
C ALA A 222 26.12 -4.43 -28.66
N GLU A 223 26.12 -5.70 -29.04
CA GLU A 223 26.93 -6.19 -30.14
C GLU A 223 26.45 -5.50 -31.46
N GLU A 224 27.35 -4.77 -32.09
CA GLU A 224 27.16 -4.23 -33.45
C GLU A 224 27.03 -5.41 -34.43
N PRO A 225 26.09 -5.36 -35.40
CA PRO A 225 26.00 -6.39 -36.44
C PRO A 225 27.19 -6.26 -37.39
N ALA A 226 27.95 -7.33 -37.51
CA ALA A 226 29.05 -7.46 -38.45
C ALA A 226 28.56 -7.29 -39.88
N GLU A 227 29.11 -6.31 -40.61
CA GLU A 227 28.97 -6.14 -42.05
C GLU A 227 29.57 -7.36 -42.76
N THR A 228 28.77 -8.04 -43.58
CA THR A 228 29.25 -9.01 -44.57
C THR A 228 29.72 -8.28 -45.80
N PRO A 229 30.94 -8.53 -46.32
CA PRO A 229 31.37 -7.96 -47.57
C PRO A 229 30.72 -8.69 -48.75
N ALA A 230 30.25 -7.89 -49.72
CA ALA A 230 29.76 -8.36 -51.01
C ALA A 230 30.91 -8.88 -51.91
N GLU A 231 30.68 -10.03 -52.54
CA GLU A 231 31.12 -10.37 -53.89
C GLU A 231 29.92 -10.78 -54.76
#